data_c8d8221f6339c9fdd5c3a92329d59328
#
_entry.id   c8d8221f6339c9fdd5c3a92329d59328
#
_cell.length_a   1.000
_cell.length_b   1.000
_cell.length_c   1.000
_cell.angle_alpha   90.00
_cell.angle_beta   90.00
_cell.angle_gamma   90.00
#
_symmetry.space_group_name_H-M   'P 1'
#
loop_
_entity.id
_entity.type
_entity.pdbx_description
1 polymer ?
#
loop_
_entity_poly.entity_id
_entity_poly.type
_entity_poly.pdbx_seq_one_letter_code
_entity_poly.pdbx_strand_id
1 'polypeptide(L)'
;SCLVGSEMCIRDRGDVEIGENTEIFPFTSIGSAPQDLKYKGEKTKVRIGSSCKIREYVTVNIGTEGGGGLTTVGDNCLLMVGTHIAHDCLIGNNVIFANHSTLAGHVVIHNNVVVGALSAIHQFSRIGEGAMIGGMSGVTADVVPFATVLGNRAKLSGINILGLKRRLIKKSEVSQLRLSLIHISEPTRQD
;
A
#
# COMPACT_ATOMS: atom_id res chain seq x y z
N SER A 1 1.30 20.55 14.87
CA SER A 1 2.61 20.65 15.52
C SER A 1 3.00 19.27 16.03
N CYS A 2 3.85 18.60 15.32
CA CYS A 2 4.39 17.32 15.77
C CYS A 2 5.60 17.61 16.64
N LEU A 3 5.47 17.39 17.95
CA LEU A 3 6.58 17.38 18.88
C LEU A 3 7.05 15.93 19.01
N VAL A 4 8.10 15.59 18.32
CA VAL A 4 8.86 14.39 18.62
C VAL A 4 10.19 14.83 19.22
N GLY A 5 10.36 14.54 20.49
CA GLY A 5 11.64 14.70 21.17
C GLY A 5 12.63 13.69 20.66
N SER A 6 13.44 14.08 19.76
CA SER A 6 14.84 13.73 19.46
C SER A 6 15.19 14.22 18.08
N GLU A 7 16.22 15.03 17.98
CA GLU A 7 16.65 15.74 16.77
C GLU A 7 17.31 14.86 15.70
N MET A 8 16.82 13.65 15.45
CA MET A 8 17.42 12.80 14.43
C MET A 8 16.44 12.48 13.31
N CYS A 9 16.45 13.40 12.34
CA CYS A 9 16.20 13.13 10.93
C CYS A 9 14.81 12.67 10.52
N ILE A 10 13.76 13.39 10.94
CA ILE A 10 12.54 13.49 10.15
C ILE A 10 12.79 14.64 9.16
N ARG A 11 12.90 14.33 7.88
CA ARG A 11 12.95 15.31 6.81
C ARG A 11 11.59 15.38 6.15
N ASP A 12 10.76 16.34 6.54
CA ASP A 12 9.63 16.76 5.76
C ASP A 12 10.11 17.75 4.70
N ARG A 13 9.83 17.45 3.46
CA ARG A 13 10.02 18.37 2.34
C ARG A 13 8.74 18.38 1.54
N GLY A 14 8.14 19.55 1.38
CA GLY A 14 6.91 19.72 0.62
C GLY A 14 5.71 19.97 1.51
N ASP A 15 4.53 19.91 0.93
CA ASP A 15 3.25 20.09 1.63
C ASP A 15 2.81 18.72 2.20
N VAL A 16 3.03 18.52 3.50
CA VAL A 16 2.78 17.26 4.22
C VAL A 16 1.72 17.48 5.28
N GLU A 17 0.62 16.75 5.19
CA GLU A 17 -0.43 16.70 6.20
C GLU A 17 -0.41 15.33 6.90
N ILE A 18 -0.38 15.32 8.24
CA ILE A 18 -0.37 14.08 9.05
C ILE A 18 -1.49 14.15 10.06
N GLY A 19 -2.32 13.10 10.08
CA GLY A 19 -3.46 12.98 11.00
C GLY A 19 -3.05 12.73 12.45
N GLU A 20 -4.02 12.84 13.34
CA GLU A 20 -3.82 12.74 14.77
C GLU A 20 -3.37 11.33 15.20
N ASN A 21 -2.64 11.24 16.30
CA ASN A 21 -2.15 9.99 16.90
C ASN A 21 -1.30 9.10 15.95
N THR A 22 -0.73 9.67 14.90
CA THR A 22 0.20 8.98 14.02
C THR A 22 1.61 9.02 14.63
N GLU A 23 2.20 7.84 14.78
CA GLU A 23 3.56 7.67 15.32
C GLU A 23 4.56 7.54 14.18
N ILE A 24 5.62 8.37 14.20
CA ILE A 24 6.68 8.35 13.19
C ILE A 24 8.01 8.06 13.87
N PHE A 25 8.69 7.04 13.40
CA PHE A 25 9.94 6.55 13.95
C PHE A 25 11.17 7.18 13.25
N PRO A 26 12.36 7.14 13.88
CA PRO A 26 13.55 7.81 13.37
C PRO A 26 13.94 7.39 11.94
N PHE A 27 14.64 8.28 11.23
CA PHE A 27 15.14 8.09 9.86
C PHE A 27 14.04 7.93 8.79
N THR A 28 12.80 8.27 9.11
CA THR A 28 11.70 8.31 8.14
C THR A 28 11.81 9.56 7.28
N SER A 29 11.53 9.44 5.98
CA SER A 29 11.51 10.54 5.02
C SER A 29 10.12 10.66 4.39
N ILE A 30 9.38 11.71 4.74
CA ILE A 30 8.04 11.97 4.21
C ILE A 30 8.06 13.30 3.46
N GLY A 31 7.41 13.34 2.28
CA GLY A 31 7.32 14.55 1.47
C GLY A 31 8.55 14.81 0.60
N SER A 32 9.44 13.83 0.44
CA SER A 32 10.57 13.95 -0.48
C SER A 32 10.09 13.98 -1.94
N ALA A 33 10.87 14.64 -2.79
CA ALA A 33 10.62 14.71 -4.23
C ALA A 33 10.48 13.31 -4.84
N PRO A 34 9.57 13.14 -5.82
CA PRO A 34 9.43 11.89 -6.56
C PRO A 34 10.71 11.45 -7.23
N GLN A 35 10.94 10.15 -7.32
CA GLN A 35 12.00 9.56 -8.12
C GLN A 35 11.53 9.40 -9.58
N ASP A 36 10.97 10.46 -10.13
CA ASP A 36 10.48 10.54 -11.52
C ASP A 36 11.28 11.59 -12.28
N LEU A 37 11.87 11.19 -13.41
CA LEU A 37 12.65 12.09 -14.27
C LEU A 37 11.82 13.24 -14.88
N LYS A 38 10.50 13.11 -14.88
CA LYS A 38 9.58 14.15 -15.37
C LYS A 38 9.30 15.24 -14.33
N TYR A 39 9.55 14.95 -13.03
CA TYR A 39 9.30 15.89 -11.95
C TYR A 39 10.23 17.11 -12.07
N LYS A 40 9.64 18.32 -12.06
CA LYS A 40 10.34 19.59 -12.25
C LYS A 40 10.29 20.52 -11.02
N GLY A 41 9.85 19.99 -9.88
CA GLY A 41 9.74 20.77 -8.65
C GLY A 41 8.34 21.37 -8.43
N GLU A 42 7.31 20.74 -8.99
CA GLU A 42 5.91 21.14 -8.83
C GLU A 42 5.48 21.07 -7.36
N LYS A 43 4.58 21.98 -6.97
CA LYS A 43 4.01 22.01 -5.62
C LYS A 43 2.91 20.94 -5.49
N THR A 44 3.29 19.82 -4.97
CA THR A 44 2.41 18.66 -4.76
C THR A 44 2.47 18.20 -3.32
N LYS A 45 1.59 17.27 -2.92
CA LYS A 45 1.29 16.96 -1.53
C LYS A 45 1.46 15.50 -1.17
N VAL A 46 1.65 15.28 0.15
CA VAL A 46 1.42 13.99 0.83
C VAL A 46 0.39 14.19 1.92
N ARG A 47 -0.55 13.28 2.02
CA ARG A 47 -1.48 13.22 3.15
C ARG A 47 -1.42 11.85 3.81
N ILE A 48 -1.19 11.83 5.11
CA ILE A 48 -1.20 10.62 5.94
C ILE A 48 -2.34 10.75 6.94
N GLY A 49 -3.14 9.70 7.06
CA GLY A 49 -4.26 9.62 7.97
C GLY A 49 -3.86 9.54 9.44
N SER A 50 -4.85 9.31 10.28
CA SER A 50 -4.72 9.23 11.74
C SER A 50 -4.37 7.82 12.22
N SER A 51 -3.75 7.73 13.41
CA SER A 51 -3.43 6.47 14.10
C SER A 51 -2.55 5.51 13.29
N CYS A 52 -1.74 6.04 12.40
CA CYS A 52 -0.76 5.26 11.65
C CYS A 52 0.50 5.02 12.47
N LYS A 53 1.21 3.92 12.14
CA LYS A 53 2.55 3.64 12.67
C LYS A 53 3.53 3.56 11.50
N ILE A 54 4.44 4.53 11.43
CA ILE A 54 5.42 4.66 10.35
C ILE A 54 6.80 4.40 10.93
N ARG A 55 7.32 3.19 10.65
CA ARG A 55 8.55 2.69 11.22
C ARG A 55 9.79 3.31 10.54
N GLU A 56 10.94 2.93 11.06
CA GLU A 56 12.24 3.44 10.69
C GLU A 56 12.52 3.26 9.20
N TYR A 57 13.19 4.21 8.59
CA TYR A 57 13.60 4.19 7.18
C TYR A 57 12.46 4.09 6.16
N VAL A 58 11.23 4.34 6.57
CA VAL A 58 10.12 4.47 5.63
C VAL A 58 10.29 5.72 4.79
N THR A 59 9.98 5.62 3.50
CA THR A 59 10.02 6.75 2.57
C THR A 59 8.67 6.92 1.88
N VAL A 60 8.15 8.15 1.83
CA VAL A 60 6.90 8.51 1.15
C VAL A 60 7.15 9.74 0.29
N ASN A 61 6.99 9.61 -1.01
CA ASN A 61 7.15 10.72 -1.94
C ASN A 61 5.86 11.54 -2.09
N ILE A 62 6.00 12.85 -2.38
CA ILE A 62 4.87 13.68 -2.80
C ILE A 62 4.33 13.22 -4.15
N GLY A 63 3.13 13.69 -4.52
CA GLY A 63 2.56 13.45 -5.84
C GLY A 63 3.30 14.18 -6.96
N THR A 64 2.87 13.96 -8.20
CA THR A 64 3.29 14.69 -9.39
C THR A 64 2.11 15.42 -10.01
N GLU A 65 2.33 16.51 -10.75
CA GLU A 65 1.25 17.24 -11.41
C GLU A 65 0.46 16.33 -12.37
N GLY A 66 1.17 15.51 -13.13
CA GLY A 66 0.56 14.55 -14.07
C GLY A 66 -0.18 13.40 -13.41
N GLY A 67 0.05 13.14 -12.11
CA GLY A 67 -0.60 12.08 -11.32
C GLY A 67 -1.72 12.56 -10.41
N GLY A 68 -2.07 13.85 -10.48
CA GLY A 68 -3.10 14.43 -9.62
C GLY A 68 -2.57 15.16 -8.39
N GLY A 69 -1.26 15.26 -8.24
CA GLY A 69 -0.60 16.12 -7.26
C GLY A 69 -0.63 15.61 -5.81
N LEU A 70 -1.05 14.36 -5.56
CA LEU A 70 -1.28 13.89 -4.20
C LEU A 70 -0.91 12.42 -4.01
N THR A 71 -0.10 12.13 -3.01
CA THR A 71 0.09 10.79 -2.47
C THR A 71 -0.67 10.69 -1.14
N THR A 72 -1.46 9.62 -0.94
CA THR A 72 -2.25 9.43 0.28
C THR A 72 -1.98 8.11 0.97
N VAL A 73 -2.00 8.14 2.29
CA VAL A 73 -2.07 6.97 3.18
C VAL A 73 -3.28 7.17 4.09
N GLY A 74 -4.19 6.22 4.12
CA GLY A 74 -5.38 6.25 4.97
C GLY A 74 -5.08 6.06 6.44
N ASP A 75 -6.14 5.88 7.24
CA ASP A 75 -6.05 5.74 8.70
C ASP A 75 -5.63 4.33 9.14
N ASN A 76 -5.09 4.23 10.35
CA ASN A 76 -4.75 2.98 11.02
C ASN A 76 -3.79 2.09 10.20
N CYS A 77 -2.93 2.67 9.40
CA CYS A 77 -1.96 1.94 8.59
C CYS A 77 -0.67 1.64 9.37
N LEU A 78 -0.07 0.49 9.07
CA LEU A 78 1.24 0.11 9.58
C LEU A 78 2.23 0.02 8.42
N LEU A 79 3.20 0.91 8.39
CA LEU A 79 4.32 0.89 7.47
C LEU A 79 5.55 0.40 8.22
N MET A 80 5.94 -0.86 8.00
CA MET A 80 7.10 -1.44 8.67
C MET A 80 8.41 -0.93 8.08
N VAL A 81 9.51 -1.26 8.74
CA VAL A 81 10.86 -0.77 8.43
C VAL A 81 11.18 -0.85 6.94
N GLY A 82 11.68 0.26 6.39
CA GLY A 82 12.16 0.34 5.02
C GLY A 82 11.08 0.27 3.92
N THR A 83 9.80 0.38 4.27
CA THR A 83 8.72 0.48 3.27
C THR A 83 8.90 1.73 2.42
N HIS A 84 8.72 1.59 1.09
CA HIS A 84 8.73 2.71 0.16
C HIS A 84 7.37 2.91 -0.51
N ILE A 85 6.86 4.13 -0.45
CA ILE A 85 5.66 4.57 -1.15
C ILE A 85 6.05 5.66 -2.14
N ALA A 86 6.00 5.34 -3.44
CA ALA A 86 6.28 6.30 -4.50
C ALA A 86 5.14 7.31 -4.67
N HIS A 87 5.35 8.25 -5.58
CA HIS A 87 4.45 9.33 -5.90
C HIS A 87 3.07 8.86 -6.39
N ASP A 88 2.04 9.66 -6.14
CA ASP A 88 0.67 9.46 -6.63
C ASP A 88 0.03 8.11 -6.21
N CYS A 89 0.56 7.47 -5.17
CA CYS A 89 -0.06 6.29 -4.59
C CYS A 89 -1.27 6.68 -3.75
N LEU A 90 -2.34 5.90 -3.87
CA LEU A 90 -3.57 6.06 -3.10
C LEU A 90 -3.77 4.83 -2.21
N ILE A 91 -3.55 4.98 -0.92
CA ILE A 91 -3.61 3.88 0.05
C ILE A 91 -4.81 4.07 0.98
N GLY A 92 -5.64 3.04 1.08
CA GLY A 92 -6.81 3.00 1.95
C GLY A 92 -6.46 2.81 3.41
N ASN A 93 -7.49 2.50 4.21
CA ASN A 93 -7.38 2.35 5.66
C ASN A 93 -6.99 0.92 6.08
N ASN A 94 -6.40 0.79 7.27
CA ASN A 94 -6.04 -0.49 7.89
C ASN A 94 -5.10 -1.34 7.01
N VAL A 95 -4.23 -0.70 6.24
CA VAL A 95 -3.27 -1.38 5.36
C VAL A 95 -2.00 -1.69 6.13
N ILE A 96 -1.46 -2.88 5.93
CA ILE A 96 -0.19 -3.31 6.52
C ILE A 96 0.83 -3.51 5.42
N PHE A 97 1.93 -2.78 5.51
CA PHE A 97 3.13 -2.98 4.71
C PHE A 97 4.20 -3.63 5.57
N ALA A 98 4.58 -4.86 5.22
CA ALA A 98 5.68 -5.53 5.89
C ALA A 98 7.04 -4.97 5.43
N ASN A 99 8.10 -5.33 6.14
CA ASN A 99 9.44 -4.78 5.95
C ASN A 99 9.90 -4.77 4.50
N HIS A 100 10.44 -3.62 4.06
CA HIS A 100 11.00 -3.43 2.72
C HIS A 100 10.04 -3.71 1.56
N SER A 101 8.74 -3.61 1.79
CA SER A 101 7.77 -3.63 0.71
C SER A 101 7.81 -2.30 -0.06
N THR A 102 7.61 -2.36 -1.37
CA THR A 102 7.81 -1.19 -2.25
C THR A 102 6.63 -1.01 -3.19
N LEU A 103 6.12 0.20 -3.28
CA LEU A 103 5.16 0.61 -4.30
C LEU A 103 5.86 1.51 -5.32
N ALA A 104 5.69 1.20 -6.60
CA ALA A 104 5.97 2.15 -7.68
C ALA A 104 4.87 3.22 -7.76
N GLY A 105 5.04 4.22 -8.63
CA GLY A 105 4.09 5.32 -8.75
C GLY A 105 2.68 4.91 -9.18
N HIS A 106 1.67 5.69 -8.79
CA HIS A 106 0.26 5.55 -9.18
C HIS A 106 -0.41 4.22 -8.75
N VAL A 107 0.12 3.55 -7.74
CA VAL A 107 -0.50 2.33 -7.21
C VAL A 107 -1.69 2.68 -6.33
N VAL A 108 -2.79 1.93 -6.49
CA VAL A 108 -3.98 2.04 -5.65
C VAL A 108 -4.09 0.81 -4.76
N ILE A 109 -4.07 1.03 -3.44
CA ILE A 109 -4.26 -0.03 -2.43
C ILE A 109 -5.58 0.24 -1.71
N HIS A 110 -6.52 -0.68 -1.81
CA HIS A 110 -7.79 -0.57 -1.08
C HIS A 110 -7.63 -0.93 0.41
N ASN A 111 -8.73 -0.81 1.17
CA ASN A 111 -8.71 -1.05 2.61
C ASN A 111 -8.31 -2.48 2.98
N ASN A 112 -7.72 -2.64 4.16
CA ASN A 112 -7.45 -3.94 4.79
C ASN A 112 -6.51 -4.86 3.99
N VAL A 113 -5.70 -4.31 3.10
CA VAL A 113 -4.69 -5.05 2.34
C VAL A 113 -3.47 -5.32 3.21
N VAL A 114 -2.86 -6.48 3.01
CA VAL A 114 -1.56 -6.82 3.61
C VAL A 114 -0.55 -7.04 2.50
N VAL A 115 0.53 -6.26 2.51
CA VAL A 115 1.66 -6.40 1.59
C VAL A 115 2.81 -7.08 2.32
N GLY A 116 3.18 -8.26 1.87
CA GLY A 116 4.26 -9.07 2.47
C GLY A 116 5.64 -8.44 2.31
N ALA A 117 6.57 -8.85 3.15
CA ALA A 117 7.92 -8.32 3.16
C ALA A 117 8.65 -8.56 1.83
N LEU A 118 9.52 -7.60 1.46
CA LEU A 118 10.33 -7.66 0.23
C LEU A 118 9.50 -7.81 -1.05
N SER A 119 8.24 -7.39 -1.03
CA SER A 119 7.37 -7.41 -2.21
C SER A 119 7.43 -6.08 -2.93
N ALA A 120 7.31 -6.12 -4.27
CA ALA A 120 7.26 -4.94 -5.11
C ALA A 120 5.96 -4.92 -5.93
N ILE A 121 5.29 -3.77 -5.97
CA ILE A 121 4.06 -3.58 -6.74
C ILE A 121 4.34 -2.59 -7.88
N HIS A 122 4.09 -3.06 -9.10
CA HIS A 122 4.34 -2.30 -10.32
C HIS A 122 3.42 -1.08 -10.42
N GLN A 123 3.89 -0.04 -11.08
CA GLN A 123 3.12 1.19 -11.32
C GLN A 123 1.75 0.93 -11.94
N PHE A 124 0.77 1.75 -11.55
CA PHE A 124 -0.62 1.69 -12.00
C PHE A 124 -1.42 0.44 -11.59
N SER A 125 -0.83 -0.49 -10.83
CA SER A 125 -1.56 -1.66 -10.33
C SER A 125 -2.57 -1.25 -9.24
N ARG A 126 -3.72 -1.94 -9.23
CA ARG A 126 -4.77 -1.77 -8.20
C ARG A 126 -4.90 -3.04 -7.39
N ILE A 127 -4.81 -2.90 -6.08
CA ILE A 127 -4.91 -4.02 -5.13
C ILE A 127 -6.24 -3.94 -4.41
N GLY A 128 -7.11 -4.89 -4.69
CA GLY A 128 -8.46 -4.95 -4.16
C GLY A 128 -8.53 -5.13 -2.65
N GLU A 129 -9.65 -4.73 -2.05
CA GLU A 129 -9.88 -4.77 -0.61
C GLU A 129 -9.58 -6.13 0.01
N GLY A 130 -8.90 -6.15 1.15
CA GLY A 130 -8.62 -7.37 1.91
C GLY A 130 -7.69 -8.36 1.21
N ALA A 131 -7.06 -7.99 0.10
CA ALA A 131 -6.09 -8.84 -0.58
C ALA A 131 -4.83 -9.06 0.28
N MET A 132 -4.15 -10.17 0.02
CA MET A 132 -2.87 -10.53 0.63
C MET A 132 -1.82 -10.72 -0.45
N ILE A 133 -0.80 -9.89 -0.43
CA ILE A 133 0.40 -10.07 -1.24
C ILE A 133 1.40 -10.85 -0.41
N GLY A 134 1.79 -12.03 -0.86
CA GLY A 134 2.80 -12.84 -0.15
C GLY A 134 4.18 -12.18 -0.19
N GLY A 135 5.02 -12.52 0.76
CA GLY A 135 6.40 -12.00 0.79
C GLY A 135 7.19 -12.37 -0.46
N MET A 136 8.18 -11.54 -0.82
CA MET A 136 9.05 -11.72 -1.99
C MET A 136 8.29 -11.83 -3.31
N SER A 137 7.15 -11.14 -3.42
CA SER A 137 6.31 -11.19 -4.62
C SER A 137 6.47 -9.94 -5.49
N GLY A 138 6.49 -10.15 -6.80
CA GLY A 138 6.45 -9.08 -7.79
C GLY A 138 5.06 -8.98 -8.41
N VAL A 139 4.26 -7.99 -8.03
CA VAL A 139 2.92 -7.77 -8.55
C VAL A 139 2.99 -6.88 -9.78
N THR A 140 2.57 -7.38 -10.93
CA THR A 140 2.64 -6.66 -12.21
C THR A 140 1.27 -6.38 -12.84
N ALA A 141 0.19 -6.76 -12.17
CA ALA A 141 -1.19 -6.58 -12.62
C ALA A 141 -2.11 -6.31 -11.43
N ASP A 142 -3.36 -5.96 -11.73
CA ASP A 142 -4.40 -5.77 -10.71
C ASP A 142 -4.66 -7.06 -9.92
N VAL A 143 -4.93 -6.91 -8.62
CA VAL A 143 -5.27 -8.01 -7.72
C VAL A 143 -6.72 -7.86 -7.27
N VAL A 144 -7.52 -8.85 -7.51
CA VAL A 144 -8.94 -8.84 -7.15
C VAL A 144 -9.14 -8.83 -5.62
N PRO A 145 -10.25 -8.30 -5.11
CA PRO A 145 -10.51 -8.25 -3.67
C PRO A 145 -10.44 -9.62 -3.01
N PHE A 146 -9.92 -9.64 -1.78
CA PHE A 146 -9.79 -10.83 -0.92
C PHE A 146 -8.89 -11.94 -1.48
N ALA A 147 -8.19 -11.72 -2.58
CA ALA A 147 -7.26 -12.69 -3.15
C ALA A 147 -5.96 -12.77 -2.36
N THR A 148 -5.33 -13.94 -2.44
CA THR A 148 -3.92 -14.13 -2.08
C THR A 148 -3.12 -14.34 -3.35
N VAL A 149 -2.08 -13.55 -3.55
CA VAL A 149 -1.15 -13.68 -4.68
C VAL A 149 0.28 -13.88 -4.18
N LEU A 150 1.03 -14.75 -4.87
CA LEU A 150 2.38 -15.15 -4.49
C LEU A 150 3.31 -15.25 -5.70
N GLY A 151 4.59 -15.01 -5.48
CA GLY A 151 5.69 -15.32 -6.40
C GLY A 151 6.28 -14.11 -7.13
N ASN A 152 7.38 -14.32 -7.84
CA ASN A 152 8.15 -13.28 -8.53
C ASN A 152 7.41 -12.62 -9.72
N ARG A 153 6.36 -13.26 -10.23
CA ARG A 153 5.29 -12.71 -11.05
C ARG A 153 3.99 -13.15 -10.40
N ALA A 154 3.57 -12.41 -9.39
CA ALA A 154 2.53 -12.79 -8.46
C ALA A 154 1.31 -13.41 -9.16
N LYS A 155 1.03 -14.65 -8.87
CA LYS A 155 -0.12 -15.40 -9.39
C LYS A 155 -1.14 -15.60 -8.29
N LEU A 156 -2.41 -15.69 -8.67
CA LEU A 156 -3.49 -16.01 -7.77
C LEU A 156 -3.24 -17.38 -7.12
N SER A 157 -3.12 -17.41 -5.80
CA SER A 157 -2.92 -18.62 -4.99
C SER A 157 -4.20 -19.05 -4.29
N GLY A 158 -5.19 -18.19 -4.17
CA GLY A 158 -6.47 -18.45 -3.54
C GLY A 158 -7.07 -17.23 -2.87
N ILE A 159 -7.92 -17.47 -1.87
CA ILE A 159 -8.54 -16.42 -1.06
C ILE A 159 -7.76 -16.20 0.22
N ASN A 160 -7.70 -14.98 0.68
CA ASN A 160 -7.18 -14.59 1.99
C ASN A 160 -8.12 -15.02 3.13
N ILE A 161 -8.24 -16.35 3.33
CA ILE A 161 -9.13 -16.94 4.35
C ILE A 161 -8.78 -16.42 5.75
N LEU A 162 -7.51 -16.23 6.04
CA LEU A 162 -7.07 -15.75 7.35
C LEU A 162 -7.50 -14.31 7.60
N GLY A 163 -7.37 -13.45 6.62
CA GLY A 163 -7.86 -12.06 6.67
C GLY A 163 -9.37 -11.99 6.83
N LEU A 164 -10.11 -12.79 6.09
CA LEU A 164 -11.58 -12.88 6.20
C LEU A 164 -12.03 -13.37 7.59
N LYS A 165 -11.38 -14.38 8.16
CA LYS A 165 -11.66 -14.87 9.52
C LYS A 165 -11.39 -13.81 10.59
N ARG A 166 -10.29 -13.08 10.49
CA ARG A 166 -9.95 -11.99 11.43
C ARG A 166 -10.97 -10.85 11.39
N ARG A 167 -11.62 -10.64 10.26
CA ARG A 167 -12.71 -9.66 10.06
C ARG A 167 -14.10 -10.22 10.41
N LEU A 168 -14.18 -11.42 10.97
CA LEU A 168 -15.42 -12.09 11.38
C LEU A 168 -16.44 -12.28 10.23
N ILE A 169 -15.96 -12.41 9.00
CA ILE A 169 -16.81 -12.71 7.84
C ILE A 169 -17.41 -14.11 7.97
N LYS A 170 -18.72 -14.23 7.70
CA LYS A 170 -19.44 -15.51 7.85
C LYS A 170 -18.92 -16.57 6.87
N LYS A 171 -18.92 -17.83 7.30
CA LYS A 171 -18.47 -18.96 6.46
C LYS A 171 -19.22 -19.07 5.12
N SER A 172 -20.51 -18.73 5.09
CA SER A 172 -21.34 -18.72 3.88
C SER A 172 -20.81 -17.69 2.85
N GLU A 173 -20.46 -16.50 3.30
CA GLU A 173 -19.93 -15.43 2.43
C GLU A 173 -18.54 -15.80 1.92
N VAL A 174 -17.70 -16.42 2.76
CA VAL A 174 -16.39 -16.95 2.34
C VAL A 174 -16.55 -18.01 1.24
N SER A 175 -17.57 -18.88 1.36
CA SER A 175 -17.84 -19.88 0.33
C SER A 175 -18.29 -19.26 -0.99
N GLN A 176 -19.12 -18.23 -0.95
CA GLN A 176 -19.55 -17.49 -2.15
C GLN A 176 -18.36 -16.78 -2.83
N LEU A 177 -17.51 -16.10 -2.06
CA LEU A 177 -16.29 -15.50 -2.58
C LEU A 177 -15.36 -16.53 -3.26
N ARG A 178 -15.24 -17.73 -2.66
CA ARG A 178 -14.44 -18.80 -3.23
C ARG A 178 -14.98 -19.28 -4.58
N LEU A 179 -16.29 -19.45 -4.70
CA LEU A 179 -16.94 -19.81 -5.96
C LEU A 179 -16.73 -18.72 -7.03
N SER A 180 -16.90 -17.45 -6.65
CA SER A 180 -16.66 -16.32 -7.55
C SER A 180 -15.24 -16.29 -8.10
N LEU A 181 -14.23 -16.54 -7.25
CA LEU A 181 -12.83 -16.55 -7.69
C LEU A 181 -12.49 -17.74 -8.59
N ILE A 182 -13.10 -18.90 -8.37
CA ILE A 182 -12.95 -20.07 -9.25
C ILE A 182 -13.44 -19.72 -10.65
N HIS A 183 -14.61 -19.11 -10.78
CA HIS A 183 -15.16 -18.69 -12.08
C HIS A 183 -14.30 -17.64 -12.80
N ILE A 184 -13.63 -16.75 -12.06
CA ILE A 184 -12.72 -15.75 -12.64
C ILE A 184 -11.41 -16.40 -13.12
N SER A 185 -10.95 -17.45 -12.46
CA SER A 185 -9.67 -18.11 -12.76
C SER A 185 -9.77 -19.26 -13.78
N GLU A 186 -10.97 -19.76 -14.06
CA GLU A 186 -11.15 -20.77 -15.10
C GLU A 186 -11.12 -20.12 -16.49
N PRO A 187 -10.24 -20.58 -17.40
CA PRO A 187 -10.33 -20.15 -18.79
C PRO A 187 -11.69 -20.57 -19.33
N THR A 188 -12.45 -19.61 -19.83
CA THR A 188 -13.68 -19.89 -20.61
C THR A 188 -13.30 -20.89 -21.70
N ARG A 189 -13.74 -22.14 -21.57
CA ARG A 189 -13.71 -23.07 -22.71
C ARG A 189 -14.59 -22.41 -23.80
N GLN A 190 -13.95 -21.91 -24.83
CA GLN A 190 -14.61 -21.64 -26.07
C GLN A 190 -14.78 -23.01 -26.73
N ASP A 191 -16.01 -23.51 -26.74
CA ASP A 191 -16.43 -24.62 -27.62
C ASP A 191 -16.39 -24.20 -29.09
#